data_65922718a42512b70c5821a0fd0d363c
#
_entry.id   65922718a42512b70c5821a0fd0d363c
#
_cell.length_a   1.000
_cell.length_b   1.000
_cell.length_c   1.000
_cell.angle_alpha   90.00
_cell.angle_beta   90.00
_cell.angle_gamma   90.00
#
_symmetry.space_group_name_H-M   'P 1'
#
loop_
_entity.id
_entity.type
_entity.pdbx_description
1 polymer ?
#
loop_
_entity_poly.entity_id
_entity_poly.type
_entity_poly.pdbx_seq_one_letter_code
_entity_poly.pdbx_strand_id
1 'polypeptide(L)'
;MLIVVSGPGGVGKGTIAELLVEKHEKLWLSKSWTTRPRRGTENEEAYIFVTREEFQQAIEEGVFLEWAEFHGNYYATPWPDPPEGYDVLLEIDVQGAKSITDHGLEFLMIFLI
;
A
#
# COMPACT_ATOMS: atom_id res chain seq x y z
N MET A 1 15.42 -0.73 -3.11
CA MET A 1 15.10 0.29 -2.07
C MET A 1 13.60 0.33 -1.84
N LEU A 2 13.21 0.52 -0.62
CA LEU A 2 11.81 0.68 -0.23
C LEU A 2 11.54 2.15 0.05
N ILE A 3 10.56 2.72 -0.64
CA ILE A 3 10.17 4.14 -0.51
C ILE A 3 8.73 4.20 -0.04
N VAL A 4 8.47 4.98 1.00
CA VAL A 4 7.13 5.14 1.56
C VAL A 4 6.66 6.58 1.35
N VAL A 5 5.47 6.73 0.75
CA VAL A 5 4.77 8.01 0.70
C VAL A 5 3.68 7.98 1.75
N SER A 6 3.72 8.90 2.70
CA SER A 6 2.77 8.98 3.80
C SER A 6 2.27 10.41 3.99
N GLY A 7 1.26 10.58 4.82
CA GLY A 7 0.66 11.88 5.11
C GLY A 7 -0.81 11.72 5.45
N PRO A 8 -1.46 12.80 5.91
CA PRO A 8 -2.89 12.75 6.23
C PRO A 8 -3.74 12.53 4.99
N GLY A 9 -4.95 12.00 5.18
CA GLY A 9 -5.90 11.83 4.08
C GLY A 9 -6.18 13.16 3.37
N GLY A 10 -6.36 13.12 2.06
CA GLY A 10 -6.70 14.29 1.26
C GLY A 10 -5.56 15.18 0.83
N VAL A 11 -4.30 14.83 1.12
CA VAL A 11 -3.15 15.65 0.69
C VAL A 11 -2.59 15.25 -0.68
N GLY A 12 -3.22 14.26 -1.35
CA GLY A 12 -2.80 13.86 -2.70
C GLY A 12 -1.72 12.78 -2.74
N LYS A 13 -1.65 11.91 -1.73
CA LYS A 13 -0.67 10.81 -1.69
C LYS A 13 -0.74 9.94 -2.95
N GLY A 14 -1.94 9.53 -3.35
CA GLY A 14 -2.13 8.70 -4.53
C GLY A 14 -1.65 9.37 -5.80
N THR A 15 -1.93 10.66 -5.95
CA THR A 15 -1.49 11.44 -7.11
C THR A 15 0.03 11.52 -7.19
N ILE A 16 0.68 11.77 -6.06
CA ILE A 16 2.15 11.82 -6.00
C ILE A 16 2.75 10.46 -6.31
N ALA A 17 2.20 9.39 -5.74
CA ALA A 17 2.68 8.03 -5.98
C ALA A 17 2.58 7.66 -7.47
N GLU A 18 1.46 7.97 -8.12
CA GLU A 18 1.28 7.72 -9.55
C GLU A 18 2.26 8.50 -10.41
N LEU A 19 2.50 9.77 -10.07
CA LEU A 19 3.46 10.60 -10.80
C LEU A 19 4.88 10.08 -10.66
N LEU A 20 5.26 9.61 -9.48
CA LEU A 20 6.59 9.07 -9.25
C LEU A 20 6.82 7.81 -10.08
N VAL A 21 5.84 6.91 -10.10
CA VAL A 21 5.92 5.66 -10.88
C VAL A 21 5.98 5.97 -12.38
N GLU A 22 5.20 6.93 -12.85
CA GLU A 22 5.17 7.34 -14.25
C GLU A 22 6.52 7.90 -14.71
N LYS A 23 7.22 8.63 -13.83
CA LYS A 23 8.48 9.29 -14.17
C LYS A 23 9.74 8.45 -13.96
N HIS A 24 9.62 7.31 -13.28
CA HIS A 24 10.77 6.48 -12.92
C HIS A 24 10.56 5.04 -13.39
N GLU A 25 11.30 4.63 -14.41
CA GLU A 25 11.12 3.33 -15.07
C GLU A 25 11.31 2.12 -14.16
N LYS A 26 12.11 2.26 -13.11
CA LYS A 26 12.43 1.16 -12.21
C LYS A 26 11.78 1.31 -10.83
N LEU A 27 10.64 1.97 -10.79
CA LEU A 27 9.86 2.14 -9.57
C LEU A 27 8.54 1.38 -9.70
N TRP A 28 8.30 0.45 -8.79
CA TRP A 28 7.11 -0.40 -8.78
C TRP A 28 6.20 -0.02 -7.62
N LEU A 29 4.94 0.29 -7.94
CA LEU A 29 3.94 0.64 -6.92
C LEU A 29 3.31 -0.63 -6.38
N SER A 30 3.46 -0.86 -5.07
CA SER A 30 2.76 -1.93 -4.37
C SER A 30 1.33 -1.48 -4.08
N LYS A 31 0.34 -2.28 -4.47
CA LYS A 31 -1.07 -1.98 -4.22
C LYS A 31 -1.53 -2.56 -2.90
N SER A 32 -2.29 -1.79 -2.16
CA SER A 32 -2.94 -2.25 -0.93
C SER A 32 -4.17 -3.08 -1.27
N TRP A 33 -4.48 -4.02 -0.40
CA TRP A 33 -5.70 -4.82 -0.48
C TRP A 33 -6.78 -4.21 0.41
N THR A 34 -8.05 -4.35 0.01
CA THR A 34 -9.16 -3.91 0.86
C THR A 34 -10.40 -4.75 0.63
N THR A 35 -11.19 -4.89 1.70
CA THR A 35 -12.52 -5.50 1.61
C THR A 35 -13.61 -4.44 1.37
N ARG A 36 -13.24 -3.16 1.37
CA ARG A 36 -14.18 -2.08 1.07
C ARG A 36 -14.65 -2.20 -0.37
N PRO A 37 -15.96 -2.08 -0.64
CA PRO A 37 -16.45 -2.06 -2.01
C PRO A 37 -15.85 -0.89 -2.80
N ARG A 38 -15.59 -1.12 -4.08
CA ARG A 38 -15.13 -0.04 -4.96
C ARG A 38 -16.21 1.04 -5.06
N ARG A 39 -15.80 2.29 -4.95
CA ARG A 39 -16.70 3.43 -5.13
C ARG A 39 -16.92 3.67 -6.63
N GLY A 40 -18.12 4.16 -7.00
CA GLY A 40 -18.56 4.23 -8.39
C GLY A 40 -17.59 4.85 -9.38
N THR A 41 -16.90 5.92 -9.00
CA THR A 41 -15.95 6.61 -9.87
C THR A 41 -14.49 6.25 -9.62
N GLU A 42 -14.24 5.36 -8.65
CA GLU A 42 -12.91 4.96 -8.28
C GLU A 42 -12.31 4.02 -9.33
N ASN A 43 -11.02 4.20 -9.61
CA ASN A 43 -10.30 3.32 -10.52
C ASN A 43 -10.25 1.90 -9.94
N GLU A 44 -10.58 0.89 -10.77
CA GLU A 44 -10.52 -0.52 -10.38
C GLU A 44 -9.13 -0.95 -9.94
N GLU A 45 -8.10 -0.23 -10.38
CA GLU A 45 -6.71 -0.56 -10.06
C GLU A 45 -6.18 0.18 -8.84
N ALA A 46 -6.97 1.05 -8.18
CA ALA A 46 -6.53 1.79 -7.00
C ALA A 46 -6.17 0.86 -5.84
N TYR A 47 -6.92 -0.23 -5.70
CA TYR A 47 -6.70 -1.27 -4.67
C TYR A 47 -6.87 -2.63 -5.31
N ILE A 48 -6.42 -3.66 -4.60
CA ILE A 48 -6.82 -5.03 -4.88
C ILE A 48 -8.08 -5.26 -4.04
N PHE A 49 -9.24 -5.19 -4.68
CA PHE A 49 -10.54 -5.34 -4.00
C PHE A 49 -10.88 -6.82 -3.85
N VAL A 50 -11.11 -7.25 -2.62
CA VAL A 50 -11.35 -8.66 -2.31
C VAL A 50 -12.52 -8.82 -1.34
N THR A 51 -13.01 -10.06 -1.20
CA THR A 51 -14.02 -10.40 -0.20
C THR A 51 -13.35 -10.56 1.17
N ARG A 52 -14.17 -10.57 2.24
CA ARG A 52 -13.64 -10.84 3.59
C ARG A 52 -13.00 -12.22 3.67
N GLU A 53 -13.59 -13.20 3.01
CA GLU A 53 -13.05 -14.57 2.99
C GLU A 53 -11.69 -14.63 2.32
N GLU A 54 -11.55 -13.96 1.17
CA GLU A 54 -10.27 -13.88 0.46
C GLU A 54 -9.22 -13.17 1.30
N PHE A 55 -9.61 -12.10 2.00
CA PHE A 55 -8.71 -11.34 2.87
C PHE A 55 -8.23 -12.22 4.03
N GLN A 56 -9.16 -12.92 4.68
CA GLN A 56 -8.83 -13.81 5.79
C GLN A 56 -7.90 -14.95 5.34
N GLN A 57 -8.14 -15.51 4.18
CA GLN A 57 -7.27 -16.54 3.62
C GLN A 57 -5.85 -16.02 3.41
N ALA A 58 -5.72 -14.78 2.91
CA ALA A 58 -4.43 -14.16 2.70
C ALA A 58 -3.68 -13.93 4.02
N ILE A 59 -4.40 -13.56 5.09
CA ILE A 59 -3.80 -13.43 6.42
C ILE A 59 -3.18 -14.79 6.85
N GLU A 60 -3.93 -15.86 6.70
CA GLU A 60 -3.50 -17.20 7.08
C GLU A 60 -2.29 -17.67 6.26
N GLU A 61 -2.21 -17.26 5.02
CA GLU A 61 -1.10 -17.61 4.12
C GLU A 61 0.13 -16.71 4.31
N GLY A 62 0.05 -15.69 5.17
CA GLY A 62 1.17 -14.80 5.41
C GLY A 62 1.49 -13.83 4.29
N VAL A 63 0.48 -13.48 3.49
CA VAL A 63 0.64 -12.58 2.34
C VAL A 63 0.94 -11.15 2.74
N PHE A 64 0.45 -10.73 3.92
CA PHE A 64 0.49 -9.34 4.32
C PHE A 64 1.65 -8.98 5.23
N LEU A 65 2.32 -7.88 4.92
CA LEU A 65 3.31 -7.25 5.79
C LEU A 65 2.62 -6.65 7.03
N GLU A 66 1.46 -6.01 6.83
CA GLU A 66 0.63 -5.48 7.90
C GLU A 66 -0.81 -5.41 7.42
N TRP A 67 -1.76 -5.43 8.36
CA TRP A 67 -3.16 -5.22 8.05
C TRP A 67 -3.88 -4.62 9.26
N ALA A 68 -5.01 -3.95 8.98
CA ALA A 68 -5.81 -3.31 10.02
C ALA A 68 -7.26 -3.16 9.58
N GLU A 69 -8.15 -3.03 10.56
CA GLU A 69 -9.55 -2.67 10.31
C GLU A 69 -9.72 -1.16 10.48
N PHE A 70 -10.49 -0.57 9.57
CA PHE A 70 -10.80 0.85 9.63
C PHE A 70 -12.24 1.05 9.12
N HIS A 71 -13.11 1.61 9.98
CA HIS A 71 -14.53 1.83 9.66
C HIS A 71 -15.26 0.60 9.12
N GLY A 72 -14.99 -0.57 9.70
CA GLY A 72 -15.65 -1.81 9.32
C GLY A 72 -15.08 -2.51 8.09
N ASN A 73 -14.07 -1.93 7.46
CA ASN A 73 -13.39 -2.55 6.33
C ASN A 73 -11.97 -2.89 6.69
N TYR A 74 -11.41 -3.90 6.02
CA TYR A 74 -10.03 -4.30 6.22
C TYR A 74 -9.14 -3.74 5.13
N TYR A 75 -7.93 -3.39 5.50
CA TYR A 75 -6.89 -2.86 4.61
C TYR A 75 -5.58 -3.56 4.92
N ALA A 76 -4.82 -3.89 3.91
CA ALA A 76 -3.54 -4.57 4.10
C ALA A 76 -2.51 -4.12 3.08
N THR A 77 -1.24 -4.19 3.52
CA THR A 77 -0.09 -4.01 2.65
C THR A 77 0.55 -5.38 2.47
N PRO A 78 0.61 -5.92 1.24
CA PRO A 78 1.25 -7.20 1.02
C PRO A 78 2.77 -7.08 1.11
N TRP A 79 3.46 -8.19 1.37
CA TRP A 79 4.91 -8.23 1.25
C TRP A 79 5.28 -7.84 -0.19
N PRO A 80 6.22 -6.91 -0.38
CA PRO A 80 6.59 -6.48 -1.72
C PRO A 80 7.19 -7.62 -2.54
N ASP A 81 6.77 -7.70 -3.80
CA ASP A 81 7.29 -8.67 -4.74
C ASP A 81 7.50 -7.99 -6.11
N PRO A 82 8.41 -7.02 -6.18
CA PRO A 82 8.63 -6.27 -7.41
C PRO A 82 9.38 -7.09 -8.47
N PRO A 83 9.30 -6.68 -9.74
CA PRO A 83 10.19 -7.22 -10.75
C PRO A 83 11.64 -6.99 -10.36
N GLU A 84 12.53 -7.89 -10.79
CA GLU A 84 13.94 -7.77 -10.48
C GLU A 84 14.52 -6.43 -10.93
N GLY A 85 15.29 -5.79 -10.06
CA GLY A 85 15.92 -4.51 -10.34
C GLY A 85 15.05 -3.29 -10.09
N TYR A 86 13.81 -3.48 -9.61
CA TYR A 86 12.91 -2.37 -9.30
C TYR A 86 12.97 -1.99 -7.83
N ASP A 87 12.86 -0.69 -7.57
CA ASP A 87 12.59 -0.19 -6.23
C ASP A 87 11.09 -0.24 -5.98
N VAL A 88 10.70 -0.31 -4.71
CA VAL A 88 9.29 -0.43 -4.30
C VAL A 88 8.78 0.87 -3.71
N LEU A 89 7.63 1.32 -4.19
CA LEU A 89 6.91 2.45 -3.62
C LEU A 89 5.66 1.96 -2.90
N LEU A 90 5.51 2.35 -1.64
CA LEU A 90 4.31 2.09 -0.83
C LEU A 90 3.62 3.41 -0.53
N GLU A 91 2.31 3.45 -0.70
CA GLU A 91 1.47 4.56 -0.25
C GLU A 91 0.69 4.07 0.97
N ILE A 92 1.13 4.46 2.16
CA ILE A 92 0.54 3.99 3.42
C ILE A 92 0.47 5.15 4.42
N ASP A 93 -0.35 4.99 5.46
CA ASP A 93 -0.43 5.98 6.52
C ASP A 93 0.75 5.84 7.50
N VAL A 94 0.82 6.75 8.47
CA VAL A 94 1.89 6.76 9.47
C VAL A 94 1.92 5.46 10.28
N GLN A 95 0.76 4.91 10.59
CA GLN A 95 0.65 3.66 11.35
C GLN A 95 1.22 2.48 10.54
N GLY A 96 0.91 2.42 9.25
CA GLY A 96 1.48 1.41 8.36
C GLY A 96 3.00 1.53 8.25
N ALA A 97 3.51 2.77 8.16
CA ALA A 97 4.95 3.02 8.14
C ALA A 97 5.62 2.53 9.43
N LYS A 98 4.97 2.73 10.56
CA LYS A 98 5.47 2.22 11.84
C LYS A 98 5.54 0.70 11.85
N SER A 99 4.54 0.03 11.29
CA SER A 99 4.52 -1.43 11.20
C SER A 99 5.71 -1.94 10.37
N ILE A 100 6.05 -1.25 9.29
CA ILE A 100 7.21 -1.61 8.46
C ILE A 100 8.50 -1.47 9.28
N THR A 101 8.63 -0.40 10.06
CA THR A 101 9.78 -0.19 10.96
C THR A 101 9.87 -1.33 11.98
N ASP A 102 8.74 -1.74 12.55
CA ASP A 102 8.68 -2.80 13.56
C ASP A 102 9.11 -4.17 12.97
N HIS A 103 8.99 -4.36 11.65
CA HIS A 103 9.50 -5.55 10.98
C HIS A 103 10.99 -5.47 10.65
N GLY A 104 11.66 -4.39 11.04
CA GLY A 104 13.09 -4.22 10.82
C GLY A 104 13.48 -3.83 9.39
N LEU A 105 12.53 -3.43 8.58
CA LEU A 105 12.79 -3.00 7.21
C LEU A 105 13.20 -1.53 7.17
N GLU A 106 14.23 -1.24 6.40
CA GLU A 106 14.67 0.14 6.16
C GLU A 106 13.94 0.72 4.96
N PHE A 107 13.58 2.00 5.05
CA PHE A 107 12.90 2.69 3.97
C PHE A 107 13.17 4.19 3.99
N LEU A 108 13.03 4.81 2.82
CA LEU A 108 13.04 6.26 2.68
C LEU A 108 11.60 6.74 2.78
N MET A 109 11.32 7.69 3.67
CA MET A 109 9.97 8.23 3.81
C MET A 109 9.84 9.60 3.15
N ILE A 110 8.78 9.75 2.34
CA ILE A 110 8.33 11.03 1.82
C ILE A 110 7.02 11.35 2.55
N PHE A 111 7.04 12.39 3.38
CA PHE A 111 5.87 12.77 4.18
C PHE A 111 5.24 14.04 3.60
N LEU A 112 3.97 13.95 3.22
CA LEU A 112 3.21 15.07 2.68
C LEU A 112 2.46 15.80 3.78
N ILE A 113 2.52 17.09 3.78
CA ILE A 113 1.85 17.95 4.77
C ILE A 113 0.92 18.95 4.12
#